data_e6d188fc13c6a617fbd03d6b20189cd1
#
_entry.id   e6d188fc13c6a617fbd03d6b20189cd1
#
_cell.length_a   1.000
_cell.length_b   1.000
_cell.length_c   1.000
_cell.angle_alpha   90.00
_cell.angle_beta   90.00
_cell.angle_gamma   90.00
#
_symmetry.space_group_name_H-M   'P 1'
#
loop_
_entity.id
_entity.type
_entity.pdbx_description
1 polymer ?
#
loop_
_entity_poly.entity_id
_entity_poly.type
_entity_poly.pdbx_seq_one_letter_code
_entity_poly.pdbx_strand_id
1 'polypeptide(L)'
;MAVQLDVRHALLLRPGEGEAIVDTEKRELRILCDHDLLNLTWTRHVAGERGAEPHVHLHHTDAFYVLDGVMTCRVGPELEPVLAGAGTLVLIPPGVVHGFDNDSSAEVRFLNVHAPSGGFVEYLRGRGSFDSQDPPADGGRPASDVVIRPPGEGHTLALGPNGLIFKAEVGDGDGTFYLGELTLVSGFPGPVLHRHGEHLDSFFVLEGTLTLQLGDEQVAAPAGSYAVAPPGSVHTFSNPGAGTVRALNIMAPGGFEQYLREAAAAGTADPAELAKIASRYDFTPA
;
A
#
# COMPACT_ATOMS: atom_id res chain seq x y z
N MET A 1 -7.41 -2.48 -26.78
CA MET A 1 -6.26 -3.21 -26.18
C MET A 1 -6.06 -2.59 -24.81
N ALA A 2 -6.10 -3.38 -23.74
CA ALA A 2 -5.74 -2.88 -22.42
C ALA A 2 -4.27 -2.40 -22.46
N VAL A 3 -4.03 -1.19 -21.94
CA VAL A 3 -2.67 -0.65 -21.88
C VAL A 3 -1.98 -1.40 -20.73
N GLN A 4 -0.91 -2.12 -21.03
CA GLN A 4 -0.09 -2.76 -20.00
C GLN A 4 0.58 -1.68 -19.18
N LEU A 5 0.44 -1.77 -17.84
CA LEU A 5 1.07 -0.84 -16.92
C LEU A 5 2.59 -1.08 -16.91
N ASP A 6 3.35 0.01 -16.95
CA ASP A 6 4.81 0.02 -16.86
C ASP A 6 5.24 1.07 -15.84
N VAL A 7 5.78 0.63 -14.72
CA VAL A 7 6.19 1.48 -13.59
C VAL A 7 7.69 1.74 -13.60
N ARG A 8 8.29 1.94 -14.79
CA ARG A 8 9.70 2.38 -14.91
C ARG A 8 9.89 3.88 -14.71
N HIS A 9 8.81 4.65 -14.72
CA HIS A 9 8.79 6.09 -14.51
C HIS A 9 7.68 6.46 -13.53
N ALA A 10 7.83 7.61 -12.87
CA ALA A 10 6.78 8.15 -12.02
C ALA A 10 5.49 8.38 -12.82
N LEU A 11 4.36 7.95 -12.26
CA LEU A 11 3.06 8.06 -12.93
C LEU A 11 1.93 8.34 -11.94
N LEU A 12 0.84 8.90 -12.46
CA LEU A 12 -0.43 9.07 -11.76
C LEU A 12 -1.52 8.30 -12.50
N LEU A 13 -2.24 7.44 -11.79
CA LEU A 13 -3.50 6.83 -12.21
C LEU A 13 -4.65 7.56 -11.53
N ARG A 14 -5.62 8.03 -12.29
CA ARG A 14 -6.84 8.65 -11.78
C ARG A 14 -7.84 7.59 -11.32
N PRO A 15 -8.90 7.97 -10.56
CA PRO A 15 -9.93 7.02 -10.14
C PRO A 15 -10.49 6.21 -11.31
N GLY A 16 -10.46 4.89 -11.19
CA GLY A 16 -10.92 3.96 -12.23
C GLY A 16 -9.91 3.67 -13.35
N GLU A 17 -8.72 4.29 -13.32
CA GLU A 17 -7.62 3.95 -14.21
C GLU A 17 -6.81 2.74 -13.66
N GLY A 18 -5.88 2.25 -14.45
CA GLY A 18 -5.10 1.05 -14.21
C GLY A 18 -5.36 -0.02 -15.25
N GLU A 19 -4.57 -1.08 -15.25
CA GLU A 19 -4.72 -2.20 -16.19
C GLU A 19 -5.86 -3.12 -15.73
N ALA A 20 -6.98 -3.13 -16.45
CA ALA A 20 -8.12 -3.97 -16.13
C ALA A 20 -7.82 -5.44 -16.47
N ILE A 21 -7.88 -6.31 -15.45
CA ILE A 21 -7.73 -7.76 -15.59
C ILE A 21 -9.10 -8.45 -15.54
N VAL A 22 -9.96 -8.02 -14.61
CA VAL A 22 -11.34 -8.47 -14.50
C VAL A 22 -12.22 -7.23 -14.47
N ASP A 23 -13.25 -7.24 -15.31
CA ASP A 23 -14.24 -6.16 -15.36
C ASP A 23 -15.61 -6.79 -15.68
N THR A 24 -16.30 -7.21 -14.64
CA THR A 24 -17.61 -7.84 -14.71
C THR A 24 -18.58 -7.18 -13.72
N GLU A 25 -19.87 -7.48 -13.85
CA GLU A 25 -20.87 -6.99 -12.88
C GLU A 25 -20.56 -7.44 -11.44
N LYS A 26 -19.96 -8.63 -11.27
CA LYS A 26 -19.69 -9.21 -9.93
C LYS A 26 -18.32 -8.83 -9.36
N ARG A 27 -17.33 -8.68 -10.21
CA ARG A 27 -15.94 -8.48 -9.79
C ARG A 27 -15.23 -7.52 -10.74
N GLU A 28 -14.45 -6.63 -10.14
CA GLU A 28 -13.51 -5.78 -10.85
C GLU A 28 -12.12 -5.93 -10.21
N LEU A 29 -11.08 -6.05 -11.04
CA LEU A 29 -9.69 -6.09 -10.60
C LEU A 29 -8.84 -5.28 -11.57
N ARG A 30 -8.11 -4.31 -11.04
CA ARG A 30 -7.18 -3.45 -11.78
C ARG A 30 -5.79 -3.52 -11.16
N ILE A 31 -4.77 -3.67 -11.99
CA ILE A 31 -3.38 -3.50 -11.57
C ILE A 31 -3.11 -1.99 -11.50
N LEU A 32 -2.62 -1.53 -10.35
CA LEU A 32 -2.19 -0.15 -10.11
C LEU A 32 -0.67 -0.02 -10.11
N CYS A 33 0.05 -1.05 -9.68
CA CYS A 33 1.51 -1.09 -9.67
C CYS A 33 2.01 -2.47 -10.12
N ASP A 34 2.97 -2.45 -11.02
CA ASP A 34 3.71 -3.62 -11.49
C ASP A 34 5.20 -3.30 -11.40
N HIS A 35 5.82 -3.65 -10.28
CA HIS A 35 7.24 -3.45 -10.02
C HIS A 35 7.78 -4.62 -9.19
N ASP A 36 9.06 -4.99 -9.35
CA ASP A 36 9.66 -6.12 -8.63
C ASP A 36 9.59 -5.98 -7.11
N LEU A 37 9.67 -4.75 -6.59
CA LEU A 37 9.58 -4.46 -5.17
C LEU A 37 8.16 -4.58 -4.63
N LEU A 38 7.13 -4.31 -5.47
CA LEU A 38 5.74 -4.24 -5.05
C LEU A 38 4.79 -4.37 -6.21
N ASN A 39 3.81 -5.28 -6.08
CA ASN A 39 2.60 -5.23 -6.89
C ASN A 39 1.44 -4.68 -6.07
N LEU A 40 0.61 -3.85 -6.68
CA LEU A 40 -0.60 -3.32 -6.07
C LEU A 40 -1.78 -3.50 -7.03
N THR A 41 -2.87 -4.05 -6.51
CA THR A 41 -4.15 -4.09 -7.22
C THR A 41 -5.23 -3.37 -6.45
N TRP A 42 -6.21 -2.86 -7.17
CA TRP A 42 -7.50 -2.41 -6.66
C TRP A 42 -8.57 -3.41 -7.05
N THR A 43 -9.38 -3.83 -6.11
CA THR A 43 -10.37 -4.89 -6.31
C THR A 43 -11.72 -4.50 -5.72
N ARG A 44 -12.80 -4.87 -6.43
CA ARG A 44 -14.20 -4.77 -6.01
C ARG A 44 -14.88 -6.13 -6.13
N HIS A 45 -15.56 -6.57 -5.09
CA HIS A 45 -16.43 -7.74 -5.09
C HIS A 45 -17.83 -7.36 -4.62
N VAL A 46 -18.87 -7.81 -5.34
CA VAL A 46 -20.26 -7.67 -4.86
C VAL A 46 -20.54 -8.59 -3.68
N ALA A 47 -21.68 -8.42 -3.03
CA ALA A 47 -22.16 -9.28 -1.94
C ALA A 47 -22.09 -10.77 -2.30
N GLY A 48 -21.49 -11.59 -1.43
CA GLY A 48 -21.37 -13.04 -1.58
C GLY A 48 -20.38 -13.51 -2.66
N GLU A 49 -19.58 -12.62 -3.23
CA GLU A 49 -18.58 -13.00 -4.24
C GLU A 49 -17.39 -13.70 -3.59
N ARG A 50 -17.01 -14.85 -4.16
CA ARG A 50 -15.86 -15.65 -3.70
C ARG A 50 -14.56 -14.97 -4.10
N GLY A 51 -13.58 -15.01 -3.20
CA GLY A 51 -12.22 -14.53 -3.43
C GLY A 51 -11.24 -15.64 -3.77
N ALA A 52 -10.08 -15.62 -3.11
CA ALA A 52 -9.07 -16.66 -3.26
C ALA A 52 -9.32 -17.82 -2.30
N GLU A 53 -9.27 -19.06 -2.82
CA GLU A 53 -9.27 -20.27 -2.00
C GLU A 53 -8.04 -20.29 -1.09
N PRO A 54 -8.06 -21.08 0.01
CA PRO A 54 -6.91 -21.18 0.91
C PRO A 54 -5.62 -21.58 0.19
N HIS A 55 -4.57 -20.80 0.40
CA HIS A 55 -3.24 -20.97 -0.20
C HIS A 55 -2.16 -20.38 0.70
N VAL A 56 -0.90 -20.54 0.33
CA VAL A 56 0.25 -19.97 1.07
C VAL A 56 1.27 -19.39 0.09
N HIS A 57 1.86 -18.26 0.47
CA HIS A 57 3.03 -17.69 -0.19
C HIS A 57 4.28 -18.01 0.65
N LEU A 58 5.39 -18.38 0.00
CA LEU A 58 6.62 -18.77 0.70
C LEU A 58 7.68 -17.66 0.73
N HIS A 59 7.61 -16.71 -0.21
CA HIS A 59 8.69 -15.75 -0.46
C HIS A 59 8.26 -14.29 -0.51
N HIS A 60 6.99 -13.98 -0.28
CA HIS A 60 6.49 -12.62 -0.23
C HIS A 60 5.36 -12.44 0.78
N THR A 61 5.20 -11.22 1.25
CA THR A 61 4.09 -10.80 2.11
C THR A 61 2.89 -10.43 1.23
N ASP A 62 1.71 -10.90 1.63
CA ASP A 62 0.42 -10.46 1.09
C ASP A 62 -0.27 -9.55 2.10
N ALA A 63 -0.90 -8.47 1.64
CA ALA A 63 -1.64 -7.58 2.52
C ALA A 63 -2.86 -6.97 1.85
N PHE A 64 -3.92 -6.81 2.65
CA PHE A 64 -5.18 -6.21 2.23
C PHE A 64 -5.46 -4.95 3.03
N TYR A 65 -5.69 -3.83 2.34
CA TYR A 65 -6.24 -2.63 2.97
C TYR A 65 -7.67 -2.41 2.45
N VAL A 66 -8.64 -2.55 3.35
CA VAL A 66 -10.06 -2.42 3.00
C VAL A 66 -10.42 -0.94 2.85
N LEU A 67 -10.88 -0.57 1.66
CA LEU A 67 -11.29 0.81 1.33
C LEU A 67 -12.75 1.07 1.71
N ASP A 68 -13.63 0.08 1.50
CA ASP A 68 -15.07 0.18 1.74
C ASP A 68 -15.66 -1.21 1.94
N GLY A 69 -16.74 -1.33 2.73
CA GLY A 69 -17.39 -2.60 3.04
C GLY A 69 -16.65 -3.43 4.08
N VAL A 70 -16.88 -4.74 4.04
CA VAL A 70 -16.28 -5.72 4.96
C VAL A 70 -15.82 -6.94 4.18
N MET A 71 -14.55 -7.30 4.30
CA MET A 71 -13.95 -8.51 3.75
C MET A 71 -13.80 -9.55 4.85
N THR A 72 -14.04 -10.83 4.53
CA THR A 72 -13.71 -11.96 5.40
C THR A 72 -12.39 -12.56 4.93
N CYS A 73 -11.30 -12.35 5.69
CA CYS A 73 -10.07 -13.12 5.53
C CYS A 73 -10.15 -14.39 6.38
N ARG A 74 -9.60 -15.50 5.88
CA ARG A 74 -9.41 -16.74 6.64
C ARG A 74 -7.92 -16.98 6.75
N VAL A 75 -7.40 -17.14 7.96
CA VAL A 75 -5.95 -17.16 8.21
C VAL A 75 -5.53 -18.30 9.12
N GLY A 76 -4.31 -18.78 8.90
CA GLY A 76 -3.69 -19.85 9.69
C GLY A 76 -4.22 -21.24 9.35
N PRO A 77 -3.71 -22.28 10.08
CA PRO A 77 -4.05 -23.68 9.83
C PRO A 77 -5.55 -24.00 9.94
N GLU A 78 -6.22 -23.34 10.87
CA GLU A 78 -7.66 -23.54 11.15
C GLU A 78 -8.55 -22.63 10.30
N LEU A 79 -7.96 -21.80 9.42
CA LEU A 79 -8.67 -20.81 8.59
C LEU A 79 -9.58 -19.89 9.44
N GLU A 80 -9.02 -19.37 10.53
CA GLU A 80 -9.72 -18.48 11.45
C GLU A 80 -10.27 -17.25 10.72
N PRO A 81 -11.59 -16.95 10.86
CA PRO A 81 -12.17 -15.82 10.16
C PRO A 81 -11.78 -14.48 10.80
N VAL A 82 -11.27 -13.57 9.99
CA VAL A 82 -11.00 -12.17 10.35
C VAL A 82 -11.92 -11.27 9.54
N LEU A 83 -12.79 -10.53 10.22
CA LEU A 83 -13.67 -9.56 9.58
C LEU A 83 -12.94 -8.21 9.49
N ALA A 84 -12.54 -7.85 8.29
CA ALA A 84 -11.82 -6.62 8.01
C ALA A 84 -12.76 -5.57 7.41
N GLY A 85 -13.13 -4.56 8.19
CA GLY A 85 -13.92 -3.42 7.74
C GLY A 85 -13.07 -2.31 7.10
N ALA A 86 -13.72 -1.29 6.55
CA ALA A 86 -13.04 -0.15 5.93
C ALA A 86 -11.99 0.49 6.86
N GLY A 87 -10.79 0.76 6.36
CA GLY A 87 -9.64 1.27 7.11
C GLY A 87 -8.81 0.19 7.84
N THR A 88 -9.21 -1.09 7.74
CA THR A 88 -8.43 -2.20 8.30
C THR A 88 -7.32 -2.63 7.34
N LEU A 89 -6.10 -2.81 7.87
CA LEU A 89 -5.04 -3.57 7.22
C LEU A 89 -5.04 -5.00 7.80
N VAL A 90 -4.97 -6.00 6.91
CA VAL A 90 -4.63 -7.40 7.24
C VAL A 90 -3.34 -7.71 6.47
N LEU A 91 -2.24 -7.96 7.20
CA LEU A 91 -0.93 -8.28 6.63
C LEU A 91 -0.57 -9.72 6.98
N ILE A 92 -0.28 -10.49 5.97
CA ILE A 92 -0.07 -11.94 6.03
C ILE A 92 1.37 -12.23 5.60
N PRO A 93 2.25 -12.58 6.56
CA PRO A 93 3.65 -12.89 6.24
C PRO A 93 3.77 -14.23 5.49
N PRO A 94 4.93 -14.45 4.82
CA PRO A 94 5.22 -15.72 4.16
C PRO A 94 5.01 -16.93 5.09
N GLY A 95 4.46 -18.01 4.55
CA GLY A 95 4.22 -19.26 5.27
C GLY A 95 2.90 -19.33 6.05
N VAL A 96 2.11 -18.27 6.10
CA VAL A 96 0.77 -18.31 6.69
C VAL A 96 -0.27 -18.68 5.64
N VAL A 97 -1.02 -19.75 5.88
CA VAL A 97 -2.16 -20.14 5.01
C VAL A 97 -3.25 -19.08 5.11
N HIS A 98 -3.79 -18.66 3.98
CA HIS A 98 -4.86 -17.66 3.92
C HIS A 98 -5.74 -17.78 2.69
N GLY A 99 -6.90 -17.18 2.78
CA GLY A 99 -7.86 -16.98 1.70
C GLY A 99 -8.80 -15.84 2.07
N PHE A 100 -9.66 -15.41 1.16
CA PHE A 100 -10.63 -14.37 1.46
C PHE A 100 -11.89 -14.48 0.60
N ASP A 101 -12.98 -13.95 1.13
CA ASP A 101 -14.29 -13.85 0.47
C ASP A 101 -14.98 -12.54 0.85
N ASN A 102 -16.00 -12.16 0.08
CA ASN A 102 -17.00 -11.22 0.52
C ASN A 102 -18.24 -11.96 1.04
N ASP A 103 -18.22 -12.38 2.29
CA ASP A 103 -19.36 -13.04 2.95
C ASP A 103 -20.45 -12.04 3.39
N SER A 104 -20.22 -10.73 3.19
CA SER A 104 -21.15 -9.68 3.61
C SER A 104 -22.35 -9.54 2.63
N SER A 105 -23.36 -8.80 3.06
CA SER A 105 -24.52 -8.45 2.23
C SER A 105 -24.33 -7.19 1.37
N ALA A 106 -23.14 -6.61 1.38
CA ALA A 106 -22.78 -5.40 0.65
C ALA A 106 -21.55 -5.62 -0.23
N GLU A 107 -21.25 -4.67 -1.08
CA GLU A 107 -20.02 -4.63 -1.87
C GLU A 107 -18.81 -4.38 -0.96
N VAL A 108 -17.66 -4.94 -1.30
CA VAL A 108 -16.36 -4.63 -0.68
C VAL A 108 -15.38 -4.13 -1.73
N ARG A 109 -14.57 -3.12 -1.35
CA ARG A 109 -13.46 -2.60 -2.14
C ARG A 109 -12.19 -2.62 -1.31
N PHE A 110 -11.10 -3.07 -1.88
CA PHE A 110 -9.84 -3.18 -1.18
C PHE A 110 -8.63 -3.02 -2.12
N LEU A 111 -7.51 -2.65 -1.53
CA LEU A 111 -6.18 -2.75 -2.14
C LEU A 111 -5.56 -4.08 -1.71
N ASN A 112 -4.90 -4.76 -2.63
CA ASN A 112 -4.10 -5.93 -2.33
C ASN A 112 -2.65 -5.65 -2.73
N VAL A 113 -1.74 -5.84 -1.78
CA VAL A 113 -0.29 -5.59 -1.88
C VAL A 113 0.45 -6.91 -1.84
N HIS A 114 1.31 -7.15 -2.80
CA HIS A 114 2.30 -8.23 -2.77
C HIS A 114 3.70 -7.63 -2.76
N ALA A 115 4.49 -7.89 -1.72
CA ALA A 115 5.84 -7.36 -1.57
C ALA A 115 6.82 -8.42 -1.03
N PRO A 116 7.93 -8.69 -1.78
CA PRO A 116 8.16 -8.33 -3.17
C PRO A 116 7.10 -8.94 -4.12
N SER A 117 7.13 -8.63 -5.40
CA SER A 117 6.04 -8.92 -6.37
C SER A 117 5.59 -10.40 -6.46
N GLY A 118 6.49 -11.34 -6.17
CA GLY A 118 6.20 -12.79 -6.22
C GLY A 118 5.71 -13.34 -7.57
N GLY A 119 5.68 -12.49 -8.62
CA GLY A 119 5.15 -12.85 -9.93
C GLY A 119 3.63 -12.67 -10.08
N PHE A 120 2.98 -12.02 -9.10
CA PHE A 120 1.52 -11.93 -9.02
C PHE A 120 0.88 -11.27 -10.26
N VAL A 121 1.43 -10.16 -10.73
CA VAL A 121 0.86 -9.45 -11.89
C VAL A 121 0.99 -10.26 -13.17
N GLU A 122 2.10 -10.97 -13.39
CA GLU A 122 2.26 -11.85 -14.54
C GLU A 122 1.30 -13.04 -14.50
N TYR A 123 1.04 -13.57 -13.30
CA TYR A 123 0.01 -14.59 -13.10
C TYR A 123 -1.40 -14.06 -13.45
N LEU A 124 -1.75 -12.85 -12.97
CA LEU A 124 -3.04 -12.21 -13.29
C LEU A 124 -3.23 -12.01 -14.80
N ARG A 125 -2.15 -11.74 -15.54
CA ARG A 125 -2.14 -11.61 -17.00
C ARG A 125 -2.22 -12.95 -17.74
N GLY A 126 -2.27 -14.07 -16.99
CA GLY A 126 -2.22 -15.42 -17.55
C GLY A 126 -0.84 -15.82 -18.09
N ARG A 127 0.21 -15.21 -17.57
CA ARG A 127 1.62 -15.44 -17.94
C ARG A 127 2.43 -15.76 -16.70
N GLY A 128 3.40 -16.68 -16.83
CA GLY A 128 4.31 -17.01 -15.75
C GLY A 128 3.69 -17.82 -14.61
N SER A 129 4.50 -18.04 -13.57
CA SER A 129 4.13 -18.68 -12.31
C SER A 129 4.05 -17.64 -11.19
N PHE A 130 3.23 -17.91 -10.21
CA PHE A 130 3.08 -17.10 -9.01
C PHE A 130 3.53 -17.92 -7.79
N ASP A 131 4.13 -17.26 -6.81
CA ASP A 131 4.47 -17.87 -5.51
C ASP A 131 3.19 -18.11 -4.72
N SER A 132 2.39 -19.11 -5.15
CA SER A 132 1.19 -19.57 -4.48
C SER A 132 1.18 -21.08 -4.48
N GLN A 133 1.08 -21.67 -3.29
CA GLN A 133 1.14 -23.11 -3.05
C GLN A 133 -0.14 -23.57 -2.38
N ASP A 134 -0.46 -24.86 -2.52
CA ASP A 134 -1.49 -25.49 -1.68
C ASP A 134 -1.08 -25.45 -0.20
N PRO A 135 -2.04 -25.35 0.73
CA PRO A 135 -1.75 -25.39 2.16
C PRO A 135 -0.90 -26.59 2.54
N PRO A 136 0.20 -26.42 3.29
CA PRO A 136 1.06 -27.53 3.70
C PRO A 136 0.36 -28.43 4.69
N ALA A 137 0.74 -29.73 4.72
CA ALA A 137 0.09 -30.73 5.57
C ALA A 137 0.22 -30.46 7.08
N ASP A 138 1.23 -29.72 7.50
CA ASP A 138 1.45 -29.28 8.89
C ASP A 138 0.73 -27.95 9.23
N GLY A 139 0.00 -27.37 8.27
CA GLY A 139 -0.77 -26.14 8.41
C GLY A 139 0.03 -24.85 8.28
N GLY A 140 1.37 -24.92 8.17
CA GLY A 140 2.22 -23.73 8.04
C GLY A 140 2.32 -22.87 9.31
N ARG A 141 2.59 -21.57 9.17
CA ARG A 141 2.73 -20.63 10.29
C ARG A 141 1.37 -20.34 10.95
N PRO A 142 1.35 -20.02 12.26
CA PRO A 142 0.12 -19.78 13.01
C PRO A 142 -0.57 -18.47 12.61
N ALA A 143 -1.90 -18.40 12.79
CA ALA A 143 -2.69 -17.19 12.59
C ALA A 143 -2.22 -16.00 13.44
N SER A 144 -1.58 -16.23 14.58
CA SER A 144 -1.00 -15.17 15.45
C SER A 144 0.11 -14.36 14.79
N ASP A 145 0.68 -14.83 13.69
CA ASP A 145 1.72 -14.12 12.94
C ASP A 145 1.12 -13.06 11.98
N VAL A 146 -0.19 -13.12 11.75
CA VAL A 146 -0.91 -12.12 10.94
C VAL A 146 -1.03 -10.82 11.71
N VAL A 147 -0.69 -9.71 11.07
CA VAL A 147 -0.87 -8.38 11.62
C VAL A 147 -2.22 -7.81 11.19
N ILE A 148 -3.08 -7.52 12.15
CA ILE A 148 -4.39 -6.91 11.92
C ILE A 148 -4.39 -5.53 12.58
N ARG A 149 -4.62 -4.49 11.78
CA ARG A 149 -4.69 -3.10 12.27
C ARG A 149 -6.02 -2.47 11.85
N PRO A 150 -7.03 -2.48 12.73
CA PRO A 150 -8.32 -1.82 12.50
C PRO A 150 -8.22 -0.33 12.18
N PRO A 151 -9.31 0.34 11.80
CA PRO A 151 -9.33 1.78 11.55
C PRO A 151 -8.82 2.57 12.76
N GLY A 152 -7.88 3.49 12.52
CA GLY A 152 -7.28 4.32 13.57
C GLY A 152 -6.24 3.61 14.44
N GLU A 153 -6.07 2.30 14.33
CA GLU A 153 -5.05 1.54 15.07
C GLU A 153 -3.72 1.47 14.30
N GLY A 154 -2.63 1.43 15.07
CA GLY A 154 -1.24 1.45 14.61
C GLY A 154 -0.39 2.37 15.47
N HIS A 155 0.92 2.40 15.22
CA HIS A 155 1.77 3.38 15.89
C HIS A 155 1.53 4.77 15.28
N THR A 156 1.27 5.77 16.11
CA THR A 156 1.00 7.13 15.66
C THR A 156 2.25 8.00 15.72
N LEU A 157 2.41 8.86 14.74
CA LEU A 157 3.46 9.86 14.67
C LEU A 157 2.86 11.22 14.32
N ALA A 158 3.16 12.25 15.13
CA ALA A 158 2.82 13.63 14.80
C ALA A 158 3.94 14.24 13.94
N LEU A 159 3.58 14.77 12.80
CA LEU A 159 4.46 15.49 11.88
C LEU A 159 4.03 16.97 11.86
N GLY A 160 4.31 17.68 12.96
CA GLY A 160 3.74 19.01 13.22
C GLY A 160 2.21 18.91 13.38
N PRO A 161 1.41 19.66 12.60
CA PRO A 161 -0.05 19.57 12.62
C PRO A 161 -0.61 18.37 11.82
N ASN A 162 0.25 17.63 11.10
CA ASN A 162 -0.14 16.47 10.33
C ASN A 162 -0.04 15.19 11.15
N GLY A 163 -0.80 14.18 10.78
CA GLY A 163 -0.82 12.88 11.43
C GLY A 163 -0.32 11.77 10.51
N LEU A 164 0.28 10.76 11.11
CA LEU A 164 0.65 9.52 10.44
C LEU A 164 0.36 8.35 11.37
N ILE A 165 -0.32 7.33 10.85
CA ILE A 165 -0.55 6.05 11.53
C ILE A 165 0.21 4.99 10.75
N PHE A 166 1.19 4.36 11.35
CA PHE A 166 1.88 3.22 10.76
C PHE A 166 0.99 1.99 10.80
N LYS A 167 0.54 1.56 9.64
CA LYS A 167 -0.28 0.35 9.46
C LYS A 167 0.58 -0.89 9.20
N ALA A 168 1.71 -0.75 8.50
CA ALA A 168 2.74 -1.77 8.35
C ALA A 168 4.13 -1.12 8.53
N GLU A 169 5.00 -1.80 9.25
CA GLU A 169 6.35 -1.36 9.58
C GLU A 169 7.36 -2.48 9.30
N VAL A 170 8.65 -2.16 9.34
CA VAL A 170 9.74 -3.13 9.11
C VAL A 170 9.68 -4.37 10.02
N GLY A 171 9.09 -4.26 11.20
CA GLY A 171 8.89 -5.37 12.12
C GLY A 171 7.71 -6.29 11.79
N ASP A 172 6.87 -5.88 10.84
CA ASP A 172 5.70 -6.63 10.38
C ASP A 172 6.04 -7.37 9.07
N GLY A 173 5.55 -8.59 8.88
CA GLY A 173 5.59 -9.30 7.59
C GLY A 173 6.97 -9.42 6.91
N ASP A 174 8.04 -9.63 7.69
CA ASP A 174 9.43 -9.74 7.23
C ASP A 174 10.01 -8.44 6.61
N GLY A 175 9.39 -7.28 6.88
CA GLY A 175 9.92 -5.97 6.51
C GLY A 175 9.89 -5.64 5.03
N THR A 176 9.04 -6.28 4.26
CA THR A 176 9.03 -6.18 2.80
C THR A 176 8.48 -4.85 2.28
N PHE A 177 7.63 -4.19 3.07
CA PHE A 177 7.10 -2.88 2.74
C PHE A 177 6.69 -2.09 4.00
N TYR A 178 6.49 -0.81 3.84
CA TYR A 178 5.92 0.12 4.79
C TYR A 178 4.56 0.58 4.26
N LEU A 179 3.58 0.74 5.17
CA LEU A 179 2.32 1.40 4.86
C LEU A 179 1.94 2.36 5.98
N GLY A 180 1.83 3.63 5.66
CA GLY A 180 1.38 4.69 6.55
C GLY A 180 0.09 5.35 6.09
N GLU A 181 -0.82 5.62 7.02
CA GLU A 181 -2.03 6.41 6.77
C GLU A 181 -1.77 7.87 7.16
N LEU A 182 -1.60 8.73 6.15
CA LEU A 182 -1.32 10.15 6.29
C LEU A 182 -2.61 10.95 6.46
N THR A 183 -2.57 11.93 7.36
CA THR A 183 -3.58 13.01 7.46
C THR A 183 -2.86 14.34 7.34
N LEU A 184 -3.09 15.04 6.24
CA LEU A 184 -2.40 16.29 5.87
C LEU A 184 -3.37 17.46 5.98
N VAL A 185 -3.06 18.40 6.86
CA VAL A 185 -3.90 19.62 7.02
C VAL A 185 -3.75 20.55 5.82
N SER A 186 -4.71 21.48 5.70
CA SER A 186 -4.66 22.56 4.71
C SER A 186 -3.36 23.34 4.79
N GLY A 187 -2.77 23.64 3.63
CA GLY A 187 -1.52 24.41 3.51
C GLY A 187 -0.25 23.62 3.83
N PHE A 188 -0.31 22.28 3.93
CA PHE A 188 0.89 21.48 4.10
C PHE A 188 1.82 21.58 2.88
N PRO A 189 3.05 22.12 3.04
CA PRO A 189 3.93 22.38 1.91
C PRO A 189 4.60 21.12 1.33
N GLY A 190 4.59 20.02 2.10
CA GLY A 190 5.31 18.80 1.76
C GLY A 190 6.79 18.81 2.14
N PRO A 191 7.48 17.68 1.94
CA PRO A 191 8.94 17.62 2.00
C PRO A 191 9.56 18.35 0.83
N VAL A 192 10.86 18.64 0.91
CA VAL A 192 11.62 19.14 -0.25
C VAL A 192 11.54 18.15 -1.40
N LEU A 193 11.69 18.63 -2.63
CA LEU A 193 11.79 17.78 -3.80
C LEU A 193 12.96 16.81 -3.63
N HIS A 194 12.73 15.51 -3.80
CA HIS A 194 13.70 14.47 -3.47
C HIS A 194 13.51 13.22 -4.35
N ARG A 195 14.42 12.28 -4.19
CA ARG A 195 14.35 10.93 -4.77
C ARG A 195 14.83 9.90 -3.77
N HIS A 196 14.34 8.67 -3.91
CA HIS A 196 14.85 7.47 -3.26
C HIS A 196 15.69 6.67 -4.25
N GLY A 197 16.85 6.17 -3.82
CA GLY A 197 17.72 5.34 -4.66
C GLY A 197 17.27 3.88 -4.74
N GLU A 198 16.66 3.39 -3.68
CA GLU A 198 16.30 1.97 -3.50
C GLU A 198 14.80 1.75 -3.27
N HIS A 199 14.09 2.75 -2.71
CA HIS A 199 12.66 2.63 -2.41
C HIS A 199 11.79 3.06 -3.59
N LEU A 200 10.77 2.25 -3.86
CA LEU A 200 9.56 2.67 -4.55
C LEU A 200 8.70 3.41 -3.53
N ASP A 201 8.28 4.64 -3.85
CA ASP A 201 7.35 5.42 -3.04
C ASP A 201 6.03 5.61 -3.78
N SER A 202 4.92 5.40 -3.10
CA SER A 202 3.61 5.51 -3.72
C SER A 202 2.52 6.00 -2.77
N PHE A 203 1.45 6.56 -3.36
CA PHE A 203 0.35 7.18 -2.64
C PHE A 203 -0.99 6.72 -3.21
N PHE A 204 -1.88 6.22 -2.36
CA PHE A 204 -3.29 6.06 -2.70
C PHE A 204 -4.12 7.07 -1.93
N VAL A 205 -4.85 7.95 -2.63
CA VAL A 205 -5.60 9.04 -2.01
C VAL A 205 -6.94 8.52 -1.51
N LEU A 206 -7.16 8.57 -0.19
CA LEU A 206 -8.40 8.13 0.45
C LEU A 206 -9.45 9.24 0.46
N GLU A 207 -9.04 10.50 0.71
CA GLU A 207 -9.93 11.66 0.87
C GLU A 207 -9.24 12.95 0.42
N GLY A 208 -10.00 13.85 -0.17
CA GLY A 208 -9.51 15.16 -0.64
C GLY A 208 -8.76 15.07 -1.96
N THR A 209 -7.81 15.98 -2.15
CA THR A 209 -6.98 16.04 -3.37
C THR A 209 -5.54 16.30 -2.97
N LEU A 210 -4.68 15.29 -3.16
CA LEU A 210 -3.24 15.41 -2.95
C LEU A 210 -2.62 16.10 -4.17
N THR A 211 -1.74 17.07 -3.93
CA THR A 211 -0.90 17.64 -4.99
C THR A 211 0.43 16.93 -4.99
N LEU A 212 0.80 16.38 -6.13
CA LEU A 212 2.07 15.68 -6.35
C LEU A 212 2.92 16.46 -7.36
N GLN A 213 4.23 16.47 -7.16
CA GLN A 213 5.18 16.79 -8.20
C GLN A 213 5.91 15.52 -8.58
N LEU A 214 5.85 15.13 -9.85
CA LEU A 214 6.47 13.96 -10.44
C LEU A 214 7.42 14.41 -11.54
N GLY A 215 8.73 14.44 -11.26
CA GLY A 215 9.70 15.12 -12.10
C GLY A 215 9.38 16.62 -12.21
N ASP A 216 9.20 17.11 -13.43
CA ASP A 216 8.87 18.53 -13.71
C ASP A 216 7.36 18.81 -13.69
N GLU A 217 6.51 17.79 -13.59
CA GLU A 217 5.06 17.94 -13.66
C GLU A 217 4.42 18.03 -12.27
N GLN A 218 3.60 19.05 -12.05
CA GLN A 218 2.73 19.13 -10.89
C GLN A 218 1.33 18.67 -11.27
N VAL A 219 0.81 17.70 -10.51
CA VAL A 219 -0.47 17.04 -10.78
C VAL A 219 -1.36 17.00 -9.54
N ALA A 220 -2.67 17.13 -9.75
CA ALA A 220 -3.68 16.97 -8.71
C ALA A 220 -4.23 15.54 -8.76
N ALA A 221 -4.17 14.87 -7.62
CA ALA A 221 -4.63 13.50 -7.41
C ALA A 221 -5.87 13.50 -6.48
N PRO A 222 -7.10 13.48 -7.00
CA PRO A 222 -8.31 13.38 -6.18
C PRO A 222 -8.42 12.00 -5.52
N ALA A 223 -9.34 11.87 -4.54
CA ALA A 223 -9.65 10.60 -3.86
C ALA A 223 -9.88 9.47 -4.88
N GLY A 224 -9.29 8.30 -4.61
CA GLY A 224 -9.28 7.14 -5.52
C GLY A 224 -8.13 7.14 -6.54
N SER A 225 -7.29 8.18 -6.58
CA SER A 225 -6.07 8.20 -7.41
C SER A 225 -4.96 7.39 -6.75
N TYR A 226 -4.10 6.79 -7.59
CA TYR A 226 -2.84 6.17 -7.19
C TYR A 226 -1.68 6.82 -7.93
N ALA A 227 -0.64 7.20 -7.20
CA ALA A 227 0.60 7.71 -7.77
C ALA A 227 1.78 6.88 -7.30
N VAL A 228 2.76 6.68 -8.16
CA VAL A 228 3.98 5.93 -7.84
C VAL A 228 5.21 6.60 -8.41
N ALA A 229 6.26 6.65 -7.61
CA ALA A 229 7.60 7.09 -7.96
C ALA A 229 8.57 5.91 -7.72
N PRO A 230 8.98 5.19 -8.77
CA PRO A 230 9.98 4.13 -8.66
C PRO A 230 11.35 4.69 -8.28
N PRO A 231 12.31 3.84 -7.83
CA PRO A 231 13.65 4.26 -7.47
C PRO A 231 14.29 5.20 -8.49
N GLY A 232 14.91 6.27 -8.01
CA GLY A 232 15.53 7.31 -8.82
C GLY A 232 14.59 8.43 -9.30
N SER A 233 13.29 8.27 -9.18
CA SER A 233 12.32 9.28 -9.62
C SER A 233 12.27 10.46 -8.66
N VAL A 234 12.40 11.68 -9.20
CA VAL A 234 12.29 12.93 -8.44
C VAL A 234 10.82 13.22 -8.18
N HIS A 235 10.44 13.41 -6.91
CA HIS A 235 9.06 13.66 -6.51
C HIS A 235 8.94 14.42 -5.20
N THR A 236 7.73 14.93 -4.94
CA THR A 236 7.25 15.41 -3.64
C THR A 236 5.71 15.46 -3.65
N PHE A 237 5.14 15.71 -2.48
CA PHE A 237 3.69 15.82 -2.31
C PHE A 237 3.33 16.94 -1.34
N SER A 238 2.15 17.52 -1.48
CA SER A 238 1.67 18.63 -0.66
C SER A 238 0.15 18.67 -0.59
N ASN A 239 -0.38 19.46 0.35
CA ASN A 239 -1.79 19.82 0.39
C ASN A 239 -1.96 21.34 0.40
N PRO A 240 -1.91 22.02 -0.75
CA PRO A 240 -2.16 23.47 -0.84
C PRO A 240 -3.65 23.82 -0.73
N GLY A 241 -4.54 22.83 -0.76
CA GLY A 241 -6.00 23.01 -0.70
C GLY A 241 -6.50 23.46 0.65
N ALA A 242 -7.79 23.83 0.72
CA ALA A 242 -8.43 24.33 1.95
C ALA A 242 -8.90 23.20 2.89
N GLY A 243 -9.02 21.97 2.42
CA GLY A 243 -9.48 20.81 3.19
C GLY A 243 -8.33 19.91 3.67
N THR A 244 -8.69 18.95 4.49
CA THR A 244 -7.77 17.87 4.87
C THR A 244 -7.65 16.86 3.72
N VAL A 245 -6.45 16.31 3.54
CA VAL A 245 -6.19 15.17 2.64
C VAL A 245 -5.83 13.96 3.50
N ARG A 246 -6.44 12.81 3.20
CA ARG A 246 -6.01 11.51 3.72
C ARG A 246 -5.48 10.65 2.59
N ALA A 247 -4.34 10.02 2.81
CA ALA A 247 -3.71 9.17 1.81
C ALA A 247 -2.96 8.01 2.48
N LEU A 248 -2.88 6.88 1.80
CA LEU A 248 -1.91 5.85 2.13
C LEU A 248 -0.60 6.22 1.47
N ASN A 249 0.49 6.13 2.21
CA ASN A 249 1.85 6.13 1.68
C ASN A 249 2.39 4.71 1.79
N ILE A 250 2.75 4.12 0.67
CA ILE A 250 3.21 2.73 0.57
C ILE A 250 4.60 2.75 -0.05
N MET A 251 5.59 2.25 0.69
CA MET A 251 6.97 2.19 0.23
C MET A 251 7.52 0.77 0.32
N ALA A 252 8.28 0.37 -0.66
CA ALA A 252 8.99 -0.91 -0.69
C ALA A 252 10.45 -0.70 -1.15
N PRO A 253 11.42 -1.36 -0.46
CA PRO A 253 11.26 -2.18 0.75
C PRO A 253 10.81 -1.37 1.96
N GLY A 254 10.54 -2.05 3.09
CA GLY A 254 10.25 -1.42 4.38
C GLY A 254 11.49 -0.77 5.01
N GLY A 255 11.28 -0.03 6.13
CA GLY A 255 12.36 0.59 6.91
C GLY A 255 12.44 2.10 6.81
N PHE A 256 11.79 2.72 5.83
CA PHE A 256 11.79 4.19 5.68
C PHE A 256 11.08 4.92 6.84
N GLU A 257 10.19 4.25 7.56
CA GLU A 257 9.53 4.78 8.76
C GLU A 257 10.52 5.20 9.86
N GLN A 258 11.73 4.65 9.86
CA GLN A 258 12.77 5.04 10.80
C GLN A 258 13.23 6.49 10.57
N TYR A 259 13.37 6.90 9.30
CA TYR A 259 13.61 8.30 8.94
C TYR A 259 12.50 9.21 9.47
N LEU A 260 11.25 8.84 9.27
CA LEU A 260 10.10 9.66 9.71
C LEU A 260 10.07 9.81 11.25
N ARG A 261 10.38 8.74 11.99
CA ARG A 261 10.47 8.76 13.45
C ARG A 261 11.61 9.68 13.92
N GLU A 262 12.76 9.58 13.31
CA GLU A 262 13.92 10.37 13.71
C GLU A 262 13.74 11.85 13.35
N ALA A 263 13.20 12.15 12.18
CA ALA A 263 12.86 13.51 11.77
C ALA A 263 11.83 14.16 12.70
N ALA A 264 10.79 13.41 13.09
CA ALA A 264 9.81 13.88 14.05
C ALA A 264 10.40 14.09 15.46
N ALA A 265 11.23 13.17 15.94
CA ALA A 265 11.89 13.25 17.25
C ALA A 265 12.84 14.43 17.36
N ALA A 266 13.45 14.86 16.24
CA ALA A 266 14.31 16.04 16.20
C ALA A 266 13.55 17.35 16.52
N GLY A 267 12.23 17.37 16.33
CA GLY A 267 11.37 18.49 16.71
C GLY A 267 11.71 19.81 16.02
N THR A 268 12.39 19.76 14.87
CA THR A 268 12.90 20.91 14.14
C THR A 268 12.27 21.01 12.76
N ALA A 269 12.11 22.24 12.28
CA ALA A 269 11.79 22.53 10.89
C ALA A 269 13.02 23.11 10.14
N ASP A 270 14.20 23.11 10.77
CA ASP A 270 15.44 23.58 10.14
C ASP A 270 15.84 22.63 9.00
N PRO A 271 15.86 23.07 7.74
CA PRO A 271 16.24 22.24 6.60
C PRO A 271 17.63 21.63 6.71
N ALA A 272 18.59 22.32 7.36
CA ALA A 272 19.95 21.82 7.50
C ALA A 272 20.03 20.64 8.50
N GLU A 273 19.26 20.69 9.58
CA GLU A 273 19.19 19.59 10.55
C GLU A 273 18.43 18.40 9.94
N LEU A 274 17.31 18.65 9.24
CA LEU A 274 16.58 17.59 8.54
C LEU A 274 17.43 16.93 7.44
N ALA A 275 18.24 17.68 6.71
CA ALA A 275 19.16 17.15 5.72
C ALA A 275 20.22 16.23 6.32
N LYS A 276 20.73 16.54 7.53
CA LYS A 276 21.67 15.65 8.24
C LYS A 276 21.02 14.32 8.65
N ILE A 277 19.74 14.36 9.04
CA ILE A 277 18.98 13.16 9.34
C ILE A 277 18.79 12.37 8.04
N ALA A 278 18.26 13.02 7.00
CA ALA A 278 17.98 12.43 5.70
C ALA A 278 19.20 11.73 5.07
N SER A 279 20.40 12.31 5.25
CA SER A 279 21.64 11.76 4.69
C SER A 279 22.03 10.35 5.22
N ARG A 280 21.36 9.87 6.25
CA ARG A 280 21.56 8.51 6.80
C ARG A 280 20.56 7.49 6.24
N TYR A 281 19.65 7.95 5.46
CA TYR A 281 18.54 7.17 4.88
C TYR A 281 18.52 7.32 3.37
N ASP A 282 17.69 6.53 2.72
CA ASP A 282 17.47 6.59 1.28
C ASP A 282 16.59 7.81 0.90
N PHE A 283 17.15 9.00 1.12
CA PHE A 283 16.49 10.29 0.82
C PHE A 283 17.55 11.27 0.30
N THR A 284 17.46 11.59 -0.98
CA THR A 284 18.36 12.53 -1.66
C THR A 284 17.57 13.75 -2.15
N PRO A 285 17.79 14.96 -1.62
CA PRO A 285 17.23 16.18 -2.18
C PRO A 285 17.59 16.35 -3.67
N ALA A 286 16.67 16.88 -4.49
CA ALA A 286 16.84 17.07 -5.92
C ALA A 286 17.07 18.56 -6.27
#